data_7e71c0988fc6f9a64ce30c4ef4fc0c5e
#
_entry.id   7e71c0988fc6f9a64ce30c4ef4fc0c5e
#
_cell.length_a   1.000
_cell.length_b   1.000
_cell.length_c   1.000
_cell.angle_alpha   90.00
_cell.angle_beta   90.00
_cell.angle_gamma   90.00
#
_symmetry.space_group_name_H-M   'P 1'
#
loop_
_entity.id
_entity.type
_entity.pdbx_description
1 polymer ?
#
loop_
_entity_poly.entity_id
_entity_poly.type
_entity_poly.pdbx_seq_one_letter_code
_entity_poly.pdbx_strand_id
1 'polypeptide(L)'
;MSNKIDKHIIISLFFFFLITIIIYFPIPIENIERYLPYLIRGPHADWTFIIDAIKCHSIGYDVYINNPCGADAINRPLTYGEILLYIPYFDKLDLLYYNILPNFINYFFILILFKIFNPTKIKDYILLFFLLILQPFILVLERTNSDLIIFICIFFMAKYNNLVTYYIFLLIITLSKFYPMTLVSIFLFLKKTRSVLTN
;
A
#
# COMPACT_ATOMS: atom_id res chain seq x y z
N MET A 1 32.18 3.56 -13.29
CA MET A 1 31.08 3.82 -12.34
C MET A 1 31.00 2.61 -11.40
N SER A 2 31.39 2.76 -10.15
CA SER A 2 31.33 1.67 -9.16
C SER A 2 29.87 1.38 -8.84
N ASN A 3 29.38 0.18 -9.16
CA ASN A 3 28.09 -0.37 -8.76
C ASN A 3 28.08 -0.61 -7.23
N LYS A 4 28.18 0.45 -6.42
CA LYS A 4 27.85 0.32 -5.01
C LYS A 4 26.32 0.19 -4.95
N ILE A 5 25.84 -1.05 -4.83
CA ILE A 5 24.45 -1.32 -4.47
C ILE A 5 24.15 -0.49 -3.24
N ASP A 6 23.11 0.32 -3.33
CA ASP A 6 22.69 1.18 -2.21
C ASP A 6 22.43 0.27 -0.99
N LYS A 7 23.20 0.47 0.08
CA LYS A 7 23.06 -0.34 1.31
C LYS A 7 21.64 -0.35 1.85
N HIS A 8 20.86 0.72 1.59
CA HIS A 8 19.45 0.78 1.98
C HIS A 8 18.61 -0.27 1.24
N ILE A 9 18.95 -0.61 -0.01
CA ILE A 9 18.25 -1.66 -0.77
C ILE A 9 18.46 -3.02 -0.10
N ILE A 10 19.71 -3.36 0.24
CA ILE A 10 20.01 -4.66 0.85
C ILE A 10 19.36 -4.78 2.22
N ILE A 11 19.49 -3.74 3.06
CA ILE A 11 18.97 -3.77 4.43
C ILE A 11 17.42 -3.74 4.40
N SER A 12 16.79 -2.96 3.53
CA SER A 12 15.33 -2.95 3.40
C SER A 12 14.79 -4.30 2.92
N LEU A 13 15.52 -4.98 2.04
CA LEU A 13 15.17 -6.33 1.60
C LEU A 13 15.23 -7.32 2.76
N PHE A 14 16.27 -7.26 3.59
CA PHE A 14 16.38 -8.08 4.80
C PHE A 14 15.21 -7.83 5.77
N PHE A 15 14.87 -6.57 6.03
CA PHE A 15 13.72 -6.22 6.87
C PHE A 15 12.39 -6.68 6.27
N PHE A 16 12.23 -6.56 4.95
CA PHE A 16 11.06 -7.08 4.27
C PHE A 16 10.89 -8.59 4.48
N PHE A 17 11.94 -9.38 4.29
CA PHE A 17 11.89 -10.83 4.56
C PHE A 17 11.59 -11.13 6.02
N LEU A 18 12.20 -10.41 6.97
CA LEU A 18 11.96 -10.62 8.39
C LEU A 18 10.50 -10.34 8.77
N ILE A 19 9.94 -9.24 8.27
CA ILE A 19 8.54 -8.87 8.50
C ILE A 19 7.59 -9.87 7.81
N THR A 20 7.92 -10.30 6.59
CA THR A 20 7.16 -11.34 5.88
C THR A 20 7.11 -12.62 6.70
N ILE A 21 8.24 -13.05 7.29
CA ILE A 21 8.28 -14.20 8.19
C ILE A 21 7.35 -13.97 9.40
N ILE A 22 7.41 -12.81 10.03
CA ILE A 22 6.55 -12.48 11.19
C ILE A 22 5.06 -12.54 10.82
N ILE A 23 4.70 -12.08 9.62
CA ILE A 23 3.31 -12.06 9.15
C ILE A 23 2.81 -13.46 8.76
N TYR A 24 3.64 -14.25 8.06
CA TYR A 24 3.21 -15.53 7.45
C TYR A 24 3.56 -16.78 8.27
N PHE A 25 4.43 -16.65 9.27
CA PHE A 25 4.65 -17.71 10.25
C PHE A 25 3.91 -17.34 11.54
N PRO A 26 2.61 -17.59 11.63
CA PRO A 26 1.89 -17.36 12.87
C PRO A 26 2.55 -18.23 13.93
N ILE A 27 3.06 -17.60 14.96
CA ILE A 27 3.36 -18.31 16.20
C ILE A 27 2.05 -18.98 16.58
N PRO A 28 1.98 -20.31 16.78
CA PRO A 28 0.75 -20.99 17.15
C PRO A 28 0.36 -20.53 18.55
N ILE A 29 -0.30 -19.41 18.62
CA ILE A 29 -0.89 -18.91 19.85
C ILE A 29 -2.36 -19.27 19.70
N GLU A 30 -2.73 -20.44 20.23
CA GLU A 30 -4.08 -21.04 20.22
C GLU A 30 -5.21 -20.12 20.70
N ASN A 31 -4.89 -18.92 21.17
CA ASN A 31 -5.83 -17.93 21.70
C ASN A 31 -5.89 -16.62 20.91
N ILE A 32 -5.05 -16.40 19.91
CA ILE A 32 -5.08 -15.13 19.12
C ILE A 32 -6.28 -15.09 18.17
N GLU A 33 -6.78 -16.23 17.69
CA GLU A 33 -7.97 -16.30 16.83
C GLU A 33 -9.20 -15.61 17.46
N ARG A 34 -9.27 -15.60 18.77
CA ARG A 34 -10.38 -14.96 19.50
C ARG A 34 -10.30 -13.42 19.52
N TYR A 35 -9.10 -12.85 19.35
CA TYR A 35 -8.86 -11.40 19.44
C TYR A 35 -8.55 -10.73 18.10
N LEU A 36 -8.23 -11.52 17.07
CA LEU A 36 -7.90 -10.99 15.74
C LEU A 36 -8.69 -11.71 14.64
N PRO A 37 -10.04 -11.58 14.61
CA PRO A 37 -10.87 -12.20 13.57
C PRO A 37 -10.53 -11.72 12.15
N TYR A 38 -9.64 -10.73 12.02
CA TYR A 38 -9.17 -10.17 10.75
C TYR A 38 -7.93 -10.90 10.18
N LEU A 39 -7.16 -11.65 10.99
CA LEU A 39 -6.05 -12.49 10.51
C LEU A 39 -6.52 -13.74 9.73
N ILE A 40 -7.81 -14.07 9.80
CA ILE A 40 -8.39 -15.30 9.22
C ILE A 40 -8.54 -15.20 7.68
N ARG A 41 -8.38 -14.02 7.09
CA ARG A 41 -8.70 -13.80 5.66
C ARG A 41 -7.55 -14.10 4.70
N GLY A 42 -6.41 -14.54 5.19
CA GLY A 42 -5.21 -14.77 4.38
C GLY A 42 -4.42 -13.50 4.06
N PRO A 43 -3.21 -13.68 3.53
CA PRO A 43 -2.33 -12.58 3.19
C PRO A 43 -2.95 -11.67 2.12
N HIS A 44 -2.64 -10.36 2.20
CA HIS A 44 -3.07 -9.35 1.24
C HIS A 44 -4.60 -9.16 1.14
N ALA A 45 -5.35 -9.32 2.25
CA ALA A 45 -6.81 -9.36 2.25
C ALA A 45 -7.48 -8.13 1.59
N ASP A 46 -6.97 -6.92 1.78
CA ASP A 46 -7.53 -5.73 1.15
C ASP A 46 -7.17 -5.64 -0.35
N TRP A 47 -5.98 -6.11 -0.70
CA TRP A 47 -5.55 -6.18 -2.10
C TRP A 47 -6.32 -7.25 -2.87
N THR A 48 -6.46 -8.47 -2.32
CA THR A 48 -7.23 -9.56 -2.96
C THR A 48 -8.67 -9.14 -3.17
N PHE A 49 -9.27 -8.43 -2.22
CA PHE A 49 -10.63 -7.90 -2.36
C PHE A 49 -10.78 -6.96 -3.58
N ILE A 50 -9.76 -6.12 -3.87
CA ILE A 50 -9.75 -5.27 -5.07
C ILE A 50 -9.64 -6.12 -6.33
N ILE A 51 -8.74 -7.10 -6.36
CA ILE A 51 -8.54 -7.98 -7.53
C ILE A 51 -9.79 -8.82 -7.81
N ASP A 52 -10.43 -9.36 -6.78
CA ASP A 52 -11.70 -10.07 -6.89
C ASP A 52 -12.82 -9.18 -7.48
N ALA A 53 -12.87 -7.91 -7.07
CA ALA A 53 -13.83 -6.97 -7.65
C ALA A 53 -13.54 -6.67 -9.12
N ILE A 54 -12.27 -6.51 -9.51
CA ILE A 54 -11.88 -6.34 -10.91
C ILE A 54 -12.29 -7.57 -11.75
N LYS A 55 -12.06 -8.77 -11.22
CA LYS A 55 -12.48 -10.03 -11.84
C LYS A 55 -14.00 -10.09 -12.03
N CYS A 56 -14.76 -9.79 -10.98
CA CYS A 56 -16.22 -9.76 -11.05
C CYS A 56 -16.74 -8.72 -12.05
N HIS A 57 -16.16 -7.54 -12.06
CA HIS A 57 -16.51 -6.49 -13.01
C HIS A 57 -16.25 -6.93 -14.46
N SER A 58 -15.14 -7.61 -14.74
CA SER A 58 -14.78 -8.09 -16.07
C SER A 58 -15.77 -9.11 -16.65
N ILE A 59 -16.53 -9.82 -15.80
CA ILE A 59 -17.58 -10.76 -16.20
C ILE A 59 -19.00 -10.17 -16.09
N GLY A 60 -19.11 -8.85 -15.86
CA GLY A 60 -20.35 -8.10 -15.99
C GLY A 60 -21.12 -7.87 -14.68
N TYR A 61 -20.56 -8.15 -13.51
CA TYR A 61 -21.22 -7.83 -12.24
C TYR A 61 -21.06 -6.34 -11.87
N ASP A 62 -22.12 -5.77 -11.28
CA ASP A 62 -22.01 -4.47 -10.59
C ASP A 62 -21.45 -4.70 -9.19
N VAL A 63 -20.14 -4.54 -9.06
CA VAL A 63 -19.40 -4.80 -7.83
C VAL A 63 -19.69 -3.77 -6.72
N TYR A 64 -20.33 -2.66 -7.06
CA TYR A 64 -20.78 -1.67 -6.07
C TYR A 64 -22.09 -2.06 -5.39
N ILE A 65 -22.86 -2.97 -5.99
CA ILE A 65 -24.05 -3.55 -5.40
C ILE A 65 -23.72 -4.89 -4.75
N ASN A 66 -23.00 -5.76 -5.46
CA ASN A 66 -22.68 -7.11 -5.03
C ASN A 66 -21.37 -7.61 -5.66
N ASN A 67 -20.44 -8.11 -4.85
CA ASN A 67 -19.17 -8.67 -5.31
C ASN A 67 -19.09 -10.19 -5.01
N PRO A 68 -19.72 -11.05 -5.82
CA PRO A 68 -19.77 -12.48 -5.56
C PRO A 68 -18.43 -13.20 -5.82
N CYS A 69 -17.45 -12.56 -6.45
CA CYS A 69 -16.12 -13.15 -6.69
C CYS A 69 -15.21 -13.06 -5.47
N GLY A 70 -15.56 -12.21 -4.52
CA GLY A 70 -14.75 -12.03 -3.32
C GLY A 70 -14.78 -13.26 -2.42
N ALA A 71 -13.67 -13.54 -1.75
CA ALA A 71 -13.58 -14.57 -0.71
C ALA A 71 -14.44 -14.25 0.53
N ASP A 72 -15.08 -13.09 0.57
CA ASP A 72 -15.97 -12.67 1.64
C ASP A 72 -17.33 -13.40 1.55
N ALA A 73 -17.67 -14.15 2.57
CA ALA A 73 -18.95 -14.85 2.68
C ALA A 73 -20.20 -13.94 2.58
N ILE A 74 -20.02 -12.62 2.73
CA ILE A 74 -21.10 -11.61 2.71
C ILE A 74 -21.14 -10.82 1.40
N ASN A 75 -20.37 -11.18 0.38
CA ASN A 75 -20.34 -10.50 -0.93
C ASN A 75 -20.27 -8.98 -0.83
N ARG A 76 -19.40 -8.48 0.03
CA ARG A 76 -19.30 -7.06 0.40
C ARG A 76 -19.09 -6.18 -0.85
N PRO A 77 -19.89 -5.12 -1.05
CA PRO A 77 -19.70 -4.19 -2.15
C PRO A 77 -18.31 -3.54 -2.15
N LEU A 78 -17.81 -3.21 -3.34
CA LEU A 78 -16.56 -2.47 -3.50
C LEU A 78 -16.72 -1.05 -2.93
N THR A 79 -15.74 -0.63 -2.12
CA THR A 79 -15.70 0.71 -1.50
C THR A 79 -14.59 1.60 -2.07
N TYR A 80 -13.92 1.13 -3.10
CA TYR A 80 -12.83 1.85 -3.78
C TYR A 80 -13.34 2.55 -5.05
N GLY A 81 -12.55 3.49 -5.55
CA GLY A 81 -12.89 4.24 -6.76
C GLY A 81 -12.91 3.38 -8.02
N GLU A 82 -13.77 3.75 -8.96
CA GLU A 82 -14.03 3.03 -10.20
C GLU A 82 -12.79 2.81 -11.07
N ILE A 83 -11.81 3.72 -10.99
CA ILE A 83 -10.59 3.64 -11.79
C ILE A 83 -9.85 2.30 -11.62
N LEU A 84 -9.96 1.67 -10.45
CA LEU A 84 -9.33 0.37 -10.19
C LEU A 84 -9.96 -0.76 -11.02
N LEU A 85 -11.23 -0.64 -11.40
CA LEU A 85 -11.94 -1.64 -12.20
C LEU A 85 -11.47 -1.67 -13.65
N TYR A 86 -10.82 -0.63 -14.13
CA TYR A 86 -10.24 -0.57 -15.49
C TYR A 86 -8.85 -1.20 -15.58
N ILE A 87 -8.30 -1.73 -14.49
CA ILE A 87 -7.06 -2.51 -14.53
C ILE A 87 -7.35 -3.81 -15.28
N PRO A 88 -6.62 -4.11 -16.40
CA PRO A 88 -6.83 -5.34 -17.13
C PRO A 88 -6.62 -6.56 -16.23
N TYR A 89 -7.58 -7.47 -16.20
CA TYR A 89 -7.46 -8.74 -15.50
C TYR A 89 -7.27 -9.88 -16.51
N PHE A 90 -6.28 -10.70 -16.25
CA PHE A 90 -5.95 -11.87 -17.06
C PHE A 90 -5.81 -13.09 -16.14
N ASP A 91 -6.68 -14.07 -16.25
CA ASP A 91 -6.68 -15.28 -15.41
C ASP A 91 -5.32 -16.00 -15.36
N LYS A 92 -4.57 -15.96 -16.47
CA LYS A 92 -3.23 -16.57 -16.53
C LYS A 92 -2.18 -15.88 -15.66
N LEU A 93 -2.48 -14.71 -15.13
CA LEU A 93 -1.59 -13.90 -14.31
C LEU A 93 -2.00 -13.85 -12.83
N ASP A 94 -2.81 -14.79 -12.37
CA ASP A 94 -3.27 -14.85 -10.97
C ASP A 94 -2.11 -14.77 -9.98
N LEU A 95 -1.03 -15.53 -10.22
CA LEU A 95 0.16 -15.46 -9.36
C LEU A 95 0.75 -14.05 -9.27
N LEU A 96 0.74 -13.31 -10.37
CA LEU A 96 1.20 -11.92 -10.40
C LEU A 96 0.30 -11.02 -9.56
N TYR A 97 -1.02 -11.11 -9.76
CA TYR A 97 -1.98 -10.22 -9.10
C TYR A 97 -2.11 -10.50 -7.61
N TYR A 98 -2.22 -11.77 -7.20
CA TYR A 98 -2.50 -12.13 -5.82
C TYR A 98 -1.27 -12.27 -4.93
N ASN A 99 -0.07 -12.45 -5.53
CA ASN A 99 1.15 -12.68 -4.74
C ASN A 99 2.29 -11.71 -5.08
N ILE A 100 2.72 -11.63 -6.34
CA ILE A 100 3.93 -10.87 -6.68
C ILE A 100 3.72 -9.37 -6.46
N LEU A 101 2.62 -8.83 -6.99
CA LEU A 101 2.35 -7.39 -6.96
C LEU A 101 2.15 -6.84 -5.53
N PRO A 102 1.35 -7.47 -4.64
CA PRO A 102 1.21 -6.99 -3.28
C PRO A 102 2.50 -7.07 -2.49
N ASN A 103 3.30 -8.14 -2.65
CA ASN A 103 4.61 -8.23 -2.02
C ASN A 103 5.58 -7.16 -2.53
N PHE A 104 5.52 -6.82 -3.82
CA PHE A 104 6.30 -5.72 -4.38
C PHE A 104 5.89 -4.36 -3.80
N ILE A 105 4.60 -4.11 -3.63
CA ILE A 105 4.06 -2.88 -2.99
C ILE A 105 4.57 -2.79 -1.55
N ASN A 106 4.49 -3.87 -0.78
CA ASN A 106 4.96 -3.93 0.60
C ASN A 106 6.48 -3.66 0.69
N TYR A 107 7.27 -4.32 -0.16
CA TYR A 107 8.71 -4.08 -0.22
C TYR A 107 9.04 -2.62 -0.56
N PHE A 108 8.34 -2.07 -1.55
CA PHE A 108 8.58 -0.70 -2.01
C PHE A 108 8.24 0.33 -0.93
N PHE A 109 7.18 0.09 -0.16
CA PHE A 109 6.84 0.91 1.00
C PHE A 109 7.95 0.89 2.05
N ILE A 110 8.47 -0.29 2.42
CA ILE A 110 9.57 -0.44 3.37
C ILE A 110 10.82 0.29 2.85
N LEU A 111 11.16 0.12 1.58
CA LEU A 111 12.29 0.82 0.95
C LEU A 111 12.16 2.35 1.04
N ILE A 112 10.95 2.88 0.82
CA ILE A 112 10.68 4.31 0.95
C ILE A 112 10.88 4.77 2.39
N LEU A 113 10.41 4.02 3.38
CA LEU A 113 10.64 4.34 4.79
C LEU A 113 12.15 4.41 5.10
N PHE A 114 12.95 3.45 4.62
CA PHE A 114 14.41 3.52 4.77
C PHE A 114 15.02 4.77 4.13
N LYS A 115 14.50 5.22 3.00
CA LYS A 115 14.96 6.46 2.35
C LYS A 115 14.54 7.73 3.10
N ILE A 116 13.36 7.74 3.72
CA ILE A 116 12.86 8.88 4.50
C ILE A 116 13.65 8.99 5.82
N PHE A 117 13.76 7.90 6.57
CA PHE A 117 14.42 7.88 7.87
C PHE A 117 15.94 7.93 7.76
N ASN A 118 16.50 7.50 6.62
CA ASN A 118 17.94 7.45 6.33
C ASN A 118 18.78 6.94 7.53
N PRO A 119 18.52 5.73 8.05
CA PRO A 119 19.17 5.22 9.24
C PRO A 119 20.68 5.07 9.01
N THR A 120 21.49 5.60 9.94
CA THR A 120 22.95 5.58 9.84
C THR A 120 23.60 4.76 10.96
N LYS A 121 22.98 4.76 12.14
CA LYS A 121 23.46 4.07 13.34
C LYS A 121 22.59 2.86 13.64
N ILE A 122 23.14 1.87 14.33
CA ILE A 122 22.41 0.66 14.71
C ILE A 122 21.10 0.94 15.44
N LYS A 123 21.09 1.95 16.31
CA LYS A 123 19.89 2.37 17.04
C LYS A 123 18.76 2.85 16.12
N ASP A 124 19.10 3.48 14.98
CA ASP A 124 18.12 3.98 14.02
C ASP A 124 17.45 2.81 13.31
N TYR A 125 18.22 1.76 12.98
CA TYR A 125 17.69 0.51 12.42
C TYR A 125 16.80 -0.24 13.40
N ILE A 126 17.20 -0.30 14.67
CA ILE A 126 16.40 -0.90 15.73
C ILE A 126 15.07 -0.15 15.89
N LEU A 127 15.12 1.19 15.93
CA LEU A 127 13.92 2.02 16.02
C LEU A 127 12.98 1.80 14.82
N LEU A 128 13.53 1.77 13.60
CA LEU A 128 12.75 1.53 12.40
C LEU A 128 12.13 0.12 12.39
N PHE A 129 12.86 -0.89 12.89
CA PHE A 129 12.32 -2.23 13.05
C PHE A 129 11.14 -2.24 14.03
N PHE A 130 11.30 -1.64 15.22
CA PHE A 130 10.20 -1.54 16.17
C PHE A 130 9.00 -0.78 15.60
N LEU A 131 9.22 0.27 14.83
CA LEU A 131 8.14 0.96 14.14
C LEU A 131 7.38 0.02 13.20
N LEU A 132 8.10 -0.77 12.40
CA LEU A 132 7.50 -1.67 11.40
C LEU A 132 6.74 -2.84 12.02
N ILE A 133 7.10 -3.29 13.24
CA ILE A 133 6.38 -4.35 13.95
C ILE A 133 5.24 -3.82 14.83
N LEU A 134 5.02 -2.51 14.90
CA LEU A 134 3.83 -1.99 15.56
C LEU A 134 2.57 -2.48 14.84
N GLN A 135 1.55 -2.80 15.63
CA GLN A 135 0.30 -3.38 15.13
C GLN A 135 -0.30 -2.64 13.91
N PRO A 136 -0.36 -1.29 13.85
CA PRO A 136 -0.90 -0.61 12.68
C PRO A 136 -0.10 -0.88 11.40
N PHE A 137 1.25 -0.92 11.50
CA PHE A 137 2.12 -1.17 10.34
C PHE A 137 2.04 -2.62 9.88
N ILE A 138 2.07 -3.59 10.82
CA ILE A 138 1.89 -5.01 10.49
C ILE A 138 0.55 -5.22 9.79
N LEU A 139 -0.53 -4.65 10.31
CA LEU A 139 -1.87 -4.79 9.73
C LEU A 139 -1.94 -4.23 8.30
N VAL A 140 -1.33 -3.06 8.07
CA VAL A 140 -1.30 -2.42 6.74
C VAL A 140 -0.48 -3.26 5.74
N LEU A 141 0.65 -3.84 6.18
CA LEU A 141 1.51 -4.69 5.34
C LEU A 141 0.86 -6.06 5.09
N GLU A 142 0.30 -6.70 6.12
CA GLU A 142 -0.38 -7.99 6.01
C GLU A 142 -1.55 -7.90 5.02
N ARG A 143 -2.34 -6.85 5.10
CA ARG A 143 -3.50 -6.65 4.24
C ARG A 143 -3.15 -6.08 2.87
N THR A 144 -1.94 -5.57 2.68
CA THR A 144 -1.52 -4.75 1.54
C THR A 144 -2.58 -3.70 1.21
N ASN A 145 -2.90 -2.89 2.22
CA ASN A 145 -3.93 -1.89 2.10
C ASN A 145 -3.56 -0.86 1.01
N SER A 146 -4.56 -0.42 0.24
CA SER A 146 -4.37 0.61 -0.81
C SER A 146 -3.77 1.92 -0.29
N ASP A 147 -3.80 2.17 1.03
CA ASP A 147 -3.12 3.31 1.65
C ASP A 147 -1.60 3.27 1.48
N LEU A 148 -1.01 2.09 1.29
CA LEU A 148 0.40 1.95 0.90
C LEU A 148 0.68 2.59 -0.45
N ILE A 149 -0.20 2.39 -1.43
CA ILE A 149 -0.08 2.99 -2.76
C ILE A 149 -0.21 4.50 -2.65
N ILE A 150 -1.18 4.98 -1.87
CA ILE A 150 -1.37 6.40 -1.62
C ILE A 150 -0.10 7.01 -1.00
N PHE A 151 0.46 6.37 0.03
CA PHE A 151 1.70 6.81 0.65
C PHE A 151 2.87 6.87 -0.34
N ILE A 152 3.03 5.84 -1.17
CA ILE A 152 4.06 5.78 -2.23
C ILE A 152 3.88 6.94 -3.22
N CYS A 153 2.65 7.21 -3.66
CA CYS A 153 2.35 8.32 -4.55
C CYS A 153 2.68 9.68 -3.91
N ILE A 154 2.29 9.88 -2.64
CA ILE A 154 2.62 11.11 -1.89
C ILE A 154 4.13 11.30 -1.77
N PHE A 155 4.88 10.24 -1.49
CA PHE A 155 6.34 10.30 -1.44
C PHE A 155 6.93 10.77 -2.77
N PHE A 156 6.45 10.24 -3.90
CA PHE A 156 6.91 10.66 -5.22
C PHE A 156 6.49 12.09 -5.55
N MET A 157 5.27 12.50 -5.18
CA MET A 157 4.83 13.89 -5.32
C MET A 157 5.75 14.86 -4.56
N ALA A 158 6.15 14.49 -3.34
CA ALA A 158 7.06 15.30 -2.53
C ALA A 158 8.50 15.32 -3.09
N LYS A 159 8.95 14.20 -3.66
CA LYS A 159 10.30 14.05 -4.19
C LYS A 159 10.50 14.74 -5.54
N TYR A 160 9.54 14.59 -6.44
CA TYR A 160 9.58 15.19 -7.77
C TYR A 160 8.86 16.54 -7.74
N ASN A 161 9.61 17.62 -7.61
CA ASN A 161 9.08 18.99 -7.56
C ASN A 161 8.59 19.46 -8.96
N ASN A 162 7.82 18.60 -9.64
CA ASN A 162 7.26 18.84 -10.98
C ASN A 162 5.74 18.86 -10.89
N LEU A 163 5.14 19.94 -11.37
CA LEU A 163 3.71 20.16 -11.32
C LEU A 163 2.90 19.06 -12.04
N VAL A 164 3.40 18.60 -13.19
CA VAL A 164 2.73 17.53 -13.98
C VAL A 164 2.71 16.22 -13.20
N THR A 165 3.86 15.82 -12.65
CA THR A 165 3.96 14.61 -11.81
C THR A 165 3.04 14.71 -10.60
N TYR A 166 2.99 15.88 -9.96
CA TYR A 166 2.10 16.12 -8.83
C TYR A 166 0.63 15.88 -9.21
N TYR A 167 0.14 16.49 -10.30
CA TYR A 167 -1.26 16.34 -10.71
C TYR A 167 -1.60 14.92 -11.14
N ILE A 168 -0.69 14.21 -11.82
CA ILE A 168 -0.90 12.81 -12.22
C ILE A 168 -1.10 11.93 -10.97
N PHE A 169 -0.19 12.00 -9.99
CA PHE A 169 -0.32 11.19 -8.78
C PHE A 169 -1.53 11.60 -7.93
N LEU A 170 -1.81 12.91 -7.83
CA LEU A 170 -3.00 13.39 -7.13
C LEU A 170 -4.28 12.84 -7.76
N LEU A 171 -4.36 12.83 -9.09
CA LEU A 171 -5.49 12.25 -9.82
C LEU A 171 -5.64 10.76 -9.51
N ILE A 172 -4.55 9.99 -9.61
CA ILE A 172 -4.55 8.55 -9.34
C ILE A 172 -5.06 8.25 -7.93
N ILE A 173 -4.50 8.90 -6.90
CA ILE A 173 -4.89 8.64 -5.52
C ILE A 173 -6.31 9.10 -5.19
N THR A 174 -6.77 10.21 -5.79
CA THR A 174 -8.14 10.72 -5.59
C THR A 174 -9.17 9.81 -6.25
N LEU A 175 -8.87 9.29 -7.45
CA LEU A 175 -9.73 8.35 -8.16
C LEU A 175 -9.71 6.94 -7.52
N SER A 176 -8.64 6.59 -6.80
CA SER A 176 -8.57 5.31 -6.07
C SER A 176 -9.35 5.35 -4.75
N LYS A 177 -9.27 6.48 -4.04
CA LYS A 177 -10.01 6.73 -2.77
C LYS A 177 -10.37 8.21 -2.67
N PHE A 178 -11.57 8.52 -2.23
CA PHE A 178 -12.07 9.89 -2.18
C PHE A 178 -11.41 10.78 -1.11
N TYR A 179 -10.98 10.22 0.03
CA TYR A 179 -10.43 11.02 1.13
C TYR A 179 -9.11 11.76 0.80
N PRO A 180 -8.22 11.28 -0.10
CA PRO A 180 -7.04 12.05 -0.49
C PRO A 180 -7.37 13.39 -1.19
N MET A 181 -8.61 13.62 -1.58
CA MET A 181 -9.05 14.90 -2.16
C MET A 181 -8.77 16.08 -1.21
N THR A 182 -8.73 15.84 0.11
CA THR A 182 -8.33 16.85 1.09
C THR A 182 -6.90 17.35 0.92
N LEU A 183 -6.01 16.54 0.32
CA LEU A 183 -4.63 16.94 0.00
C LEU A 183 -4.58 18.09 -1.01
N VAL A 184 -5.59 18.20 -1.89
CA VAL A 184 -5.74 19.32 -2.84
C VAL A 184 -5.83 20.63 -2.07
N SER A 185 -6.67 20.66 -1.03
CA SER A 185 -6.86 21.85 -0.19
C SER A 185 -5.55 22.25 0.48
N ILE A 186 -4.84 21.30 1.06
CA ILE A 186 -3.54 21.56 1.71
C ILE A 186 -2.53 22.14 0.71
N PHE A 187 -2.47 21.58 -0.51
CA PHE A 187 -1.56 22.08 -1.55
C PHE A 187 -1.88 23.50 -1.99
N LEU A 188 -3.17 23.81 -2.18
CA LEU A 188 -3.61 25.17 -2.54
C LEU A 188 -3.24 26.19 -1.44
N PHE A 189 -3.39 25.80 -0.18
CA PHE A 189 -2.97 26.62 0.96
C PHE A 189 -1.46 26.84 0.97
N LEU A 190 -0.65 25.80 0.79
CA LEU A 190 0.81 25.90 0.80
C LEU A 190 1.34 26.75 -0.38
N LYS A 191 0.73 26.64 -1.57
CA LYS A 191 1.08 27.46 -2.73
C LYS A 191 0.77 28.95 -2.47
N LYS A 192 -0.39 29.25 -1.87
CA LYS A 192 -0.78 30.61 -1.50
C LYS A 192 0.18 31.22 -0.46
N THR A 193 0.59 30.46 0.52
CA THR A 193 1.52 30.93 1.57
C THR A 193 2.91 31.22 1.00
N ARG A 194 3.41 30.40 0.07
CA ARG A 194 4.69 30.69 -0.61
C ARG A 194 4.65 31.97 -1.44
N SER A 195 3.57 32.23 -2.18
CA SER A 195 3.45 33.45 -2.97
C SER A 195 3.35 34.73 -2.13
N VAL A 196 2.89 34.62 -0.89
CA VAL A 196 2.82 35.74 0.06
C VAL A 196 4.17 35.99 0.75
N LEU A 197 5.03 34.97 0.88
CA LEU A 197 6.36 35.09 1.49
C LEU A 197 7.46 35.50 0.49
N THR A 198 7.17 35.48 -0.81
CA THR A 198 8.11 35.85 -1.88
C THR A 198 7.80 37.22 -2.51
N ASN A 199 6.78 37.92 -2.08
CA ASN A 199 6.46 39.32 -2.37
C ASN A 199 6.72 40.17 -1.13
#